data_517a5950f6973c1f3ef8d74e58a6c881
#
_entry.id   517a5950f6973c1f3ef8d74e58a6c881
#
_cell.length_a   1.000
_cell.length_b   1.000
_cell.length_c   1.000
_cell.angle_alpha   90.00
_cell.angle_beta   90.00
_cell.angle_gamma   90.00
#
_symmetry.space_group_name_H-M   'P 1'
#
loop_
_entity.id
_entity.type
_entity.pdbx_description
1 polymer ?
#
loop_
_entity_poly.entity_id
_entity_poly.type
_entity_poly.pdbx_seq_one_letter_code
_entity_poly.pdbx_strand_id
1 'polypeptide(L)'
;MKLDLKGLLAIMALCGVMVTVAYVMGVSQGEKSNSSEIVKTEPTVNPPPVPAASSVAPTPELPSSHPKIPATLPNKSLTAKSLMPEPRFSHFRVGNRNVKGMFAQDDLVWVGTSGGVIRYELKTDNYELFDVAKGNLISNGVFHVSQLDGNIVVGTYGGGMSIYNPEEDSWRNYNIPDGLADQFVYDVQKVANGDVWIATWSGANRVIGGALDDPSKWETYNLENTQGGLPNDWVYGLEEGKNGEMWFATEKGLARFYQGKWENWQHENGLGAKYDLVKDDIKFSRDPSKASQHHAKQKVDQGLERVNVAYNPNYIVSLKVDDNGIVWCGTWGGGLARFDGQNWKSYTVKDGLPSNHVFMLYKDNKGNIWAGTSHGLAKILADGKFQVLTRREGLFADNVFSMANASDGSIWVGSFGGVARIMDQL
;
A
#
# COMPACT_ATOMS: atom_id res chain seq x y z
N MET A 1 -24.39 -21.09 -31.29
CA MET A 1 -24.60 -19.70 -31.70
C MET A 1 -23.25 -19.18 -32.19
N LYS A 2 -23.08 -18.90 -33.49
CA LYS A 2 -21.81 -18.42 -34.05
C LYS A 2 -21.74 -16.91 -33.74
N LEU A 3 -20.82 -16.51 -32.89
CA LEU A 3 -20.50 -15.10 -32.68
C LEU A 3 -19.75 -14.57 -33.92
N ASP A 4 -20.27 -13.49 -34.47
CA ASP A 4 -19.71 -12.81 -35.62
C ASP A 4 -18.42 -12.04 -35.19
N LEU A 5 -17.48 -11.95 -36.13
CA LEU A 5 -16.15 -11.33 -35.94
C LEU A 5 -16.23 -9.86 -35.46
N LYS A 6 -17.33 -9.16 -35.71
CA LYS A 6 -17.58 -7.79 -35.23
C LYS A 6 -17.91 -7.73 -33.74
N GLY A 7 -18.56 -8.76 -33.22
CA GLY A 7 -18.82 -8.90 -31.78
C GLY A 7 -17.53 -9.17 -30.99
N LEU A 8 -16.61 -9.93 -31.55
CA LEU A 8 -15.30 -10.21 -30.93
C LEU A 8 -14.40 -8.97 -30.88
N LEU A 9 -14.41 -8.14 -31.91
CA LEU A 9 -13.66 -6.88 -31.98
C LEU A 9 -14.21 -5.80 -31.02
N ALA A 10 -15.52 -5.79 -30.76
CA ALA A 10 -16.12 -4.87 -29.80
C ALA A 10 -15.73 -5.24 -28.34
N ILE A 11 -15.63 -6.53 -28.03
CA ILE A 11 -15.21 -7.01 -26.70
C ILE A 11 -13.72 -6.69 -26.48
N MET A 12 -12.86 -6.85 -27.50
CA MET A 12 -11.43 -6.50 -27.40
C MET A 12 -11.21 -4.98 -27.29
N ALA A 13 -12.04 -4.15 -27.90
CA ALA A 13 -11.96 -2.69 -27.75
C ALA A 13 -12.38 -2.21 -26.35
N LEU A 14 -13.36 -2.87 -25.70
CA LEU A 14 -13.74 -2.57 -24.32
C LEU A 14 -12.64 -2.95 -23.31
N CYS A 15 -11.94 -4.06 -23.53
CA CYS A 15 -10.81 -4.48 -22.67
C CYS A 15 -9.58 -3.56 -22.85
N GLY A 16 -9.31 -3.07 -24.07
CA GLY A 16 -8.17 -2.18 -24.37
C GLY A 16 -8.27 -0.80 -23.69
N VAL A 17 -9.47 -0.26 -23.51
CA VAL A 17 -9.68 1.05 -22.88
C VAL A 17 -9.52 1.01 -21.36
N MET A 18 -9.79 -0.12 -20.72
CA MET A 18 -9.61 -0.26 -19.26
C MET A 18 -8.14 -0.33 -18.81
N VAL A 19 -7.24 -0.83 -19.65
CA VAL A 19 -5.80 -0.91 -19.34
C VAL A 19 -5.14 0.48 -19.29
N THR A 20 -5.63 1.44 -20.08
CA THR A 20 -5.06 2.79 -20.17
C THR A 20 -5.40 3.68 -18.96
N VAL A 21 -6.53 3.45 -18.29
CA VAL A 21 -6.98 4.27 -17.14
C VAL A 21 -6.26 3.89 -15.84
N ALA A 22 -5.88 2.64 -15.67
CA ALA A 22 -5.17 2.17 -14.49
C ALA A 22 -3.71 2.68 -14.40
N TYR A 23 -3.07 2.94 -15.55
CA TYR A 23 -1.71 3.48 -15.64
C TYR A 23 -1.60 4.94 -15.16
N VAL A 24 -2.68 5.70 -15.20
CA VAL A 24 -2.69 7.13 -14.86
C VAL A 24 -2.67 7.39 -13.35
N MET A 25 -3.03 6.43 -12.49
CA MET A 25 -3.00 6.64 -11.03
C MET A 25 -1.59 6.60 -10.41
N GLY A 26 -0.58 6.15 -11.17
CA GLY A 26 0.82 6.07 -10.70
C GLY A 26 1.78 7.12 -11.29
N VAL A 27 1.43 7.82 -12.36
CA VAL A 27 2.43 8.50 -13.22
C VAL A 27 2.15 9.99 -13.49
N SER A 28 1.06 10.60 -13.00
CA SER A 28 0.78 12.00 -13.39
C SER A 28 1.16 13.03 -12.32
N GLN A 29 2.44 13.43 -12.32
CA GLN A 29 2.86 14.81 -12.08
C GLN A 29 4.17 15.07 -12.84
N GLY A 30 4.06 15.58 -14.05
CA GLY A 30 5.16 16.07 -14.88
C GLY A 30 4.67 16.38 -16.28
N GLU A 31 4.58 17.68 -16.56
CA GLU A 31 4.48 18.32 -17.88
C GLU A 31 3.11 18.42 -18.56
N LYS A 32 2.64 19.68 -18.57
CA LYS A 32 1.67 20.20 -19.53
C LYS A 32 2.35 20.35 -20.89
N SER A 33 1.84 19.72 -21.94
CA SER A 33 2.04 20.20 -23.30
C SER A 33 0.74 20.09 -24.09
N ASN A 34 0.39 21.19 -24.74
CA ASN A 34 -0.74 21.37 -25.63
C ASN A 34 -0.65 20.42 -26.82
N SER A 35 -1.75 19.77 -27.15
CA SER A 35 -1.95 19.10 -28.42
C SER A 35 -2.77 19.98 -29.35
N SER A 36 -2.21 20.37 -30.48
CA SER A 36 -2.96 20.78 -31.65
C SER A 36 -2.29 20.23 -32.92
N GLU A 37 -3.09 19.52 -33.68
CA GLU A 37 -3.07 19.25 -35.14
C GLU A 37 -1.81 18.78 -35.84
N ILE A 38 -1.97 17.62 -36.48
CA ILE A 38 -1.08 17.03 -37.48
C ILE A 38 -1.26 17.76 -38.83
N VAL A 39 -0.20 18.36 -39.34
CA VAL A 39 -0.02 18.62 -40.80
C VAL A 39 1.36 18.10 -41.19
N LYS A 40 1.36 17.20 -42.18
CA LYS A 40 2.57 16.69 -42.84
C LYS A 40 3.21 17.79 -43.69
N THR A 41 4.50 18.03 -43.54
CA THR A 41 5.47 18.31 -44.64
C THR A 41 6.89 18.30 -44.06
N GLU A 42 7.77 17.47 -44.63
CA GLU A 42 9.22 17.63 -44.47
C GLU A 42 9.68 18.93 -45.17
N PRO A 43 10.68 19.61 -44.62
CA PRO A 43 11.95 19.69 -45.30
C PRO A 43 13.17 19.67 -44.36
N THR A 44 14.24 19.09 -44.87
CA THR A 44 15.62 19.10 -44.44
C THR A 44 16.14 20.50 -44.12
N VAL A 45 16.66 20.72 -42.90
CA VAL A 45 17.48 21.89 -42.55
C VAL A 45 18.73 21.44 -41.77
N ASN A 46 19.89 21.89 -42.29
CA ASN A 46 21.21 21.70 -41.71
C ASN A 46 21.37 22.32 -40.31
N PRO A 47 22.23 21.79 -39.46
CA PRO A 47 22.50 22.36 -38.15
C PRO A 47 23.30 23.66 -38.22
N PRO A 48 23.05 24.65 -37.33
CA PRO A 48 23.83 25.90 -37.30
C PRO A 48 25.24 25.69 -36.76
N PRO A 49 26.20 26.54 -37.12
CA PRO A 49 27.62 26.39 -36.75
C PRO A 49 27.86 26.73 -35.26
N VAL A 50 28.79 25.96 -34.65
CA VAL A 50 29.28 26.13 -33.29
C VAL A 50 30.05 27.45 -33.17
N PRO A 51 29.79 28.32 -32.19
CA PRO A 51 30.62 29.50 -31.93
C PRO A 51 31.99 29.12 -31.38
N ALA A 52 33.03 29.77 -31.89
CA ALA A 52 34.41 29.59 -31.47
C ALA A 52 34.65 29.99 -30.01
N ALA A 53 35.51 29.24 -29.33
CA ALA A 53 35.96 29.46 -27.98
C ALA A 53 36.60 30.84 -27.81
N SER A 54 36.05 31.67 -26.90
CA SER A 54 36.71 32.90 -26.43
C SER A 54 37.57 32.60 -25.20
N SER A 55 38.74 33.19 -25.23
CA SER A 55 39.88 33.11 -24.33
C SER A 55 39.57 33.09 -22.83
N VAL A 56 40.21 32.14 -22.15
CA VAL A 56 40.24 32.02 -20.68
C VAL A 56 41.12 33.14 -20.14
N ALA A 57 40.57 33.92 -19.18
CA ALA A 57 41.32 34.86 -18.34
C ALA A 57 42.11 34.09 -17.27
N PRO A 58 43.32 34.55 -16.86
CA PRO A 58 44.16 33.82 -15.90
C PRO A 58 43.57 33.85 -14.51
N THR A 59 43.57 32.65 -13.89
CA THR A 59 43.23 32.43 -12.46
C THR A 59 44.23 33.11 -11.56
N PRO A 60 43.85 33.81 -10.48
CA PRO A 60 44.78 34.34 -9.50
C PRO A 60 45.44 33.20 -8.69
N GLU A 61 46.76 33.23 -8.55
CA GLU A 61 47.52 32.34 -7.71
C GLU A 61 47.19 32.58 -6.24
N LEU A 62 46.82 31.49 -5.52
CA LEU A 62 46.68 31.48 -4.06
C LEU A 62 48.08 31.42 -3.41
N PRO A 63 48.38 32.18 -2.31
CA PRO A 63 49.66 32.19 -1.66
C PRO A 63 49.97 30.85 -1.00
N SER A 64 51.14 30.30 -1.31
CA SER A 64 51.70 29.09 -0.74
C SER A 64 52.25 29.37 0.66
N SER A 65 51.40 29.17 1.69
CA SER A 65 51.91 29.01 3.07
C SER A 65 50.98 28.05 3.83
N HIS A 66 51.19 26.76 3.65
CA HIS A 66 50.70 25.78 4.61
C HIS A 66 51.69 25.63 5.77
N PRO A 67 51.23 25.70 7.02
CA PRO A 67 52.08 25.37 8.17
C PRO A 67 52.44 23.87 8.11
N LYS A 68 53.74 23.58 8.24
CA LYS A 68 54.26 22.20 8.32
C LYS A 68 53.66 21.50 9.54
N ILE A 69 52.90 20.44 9.32
CA ILE A 69 52.39 19.53 10.37
C ILE A 69 53.60 18.69 10.85
N PRO A 70 53.89 18.61 12.16
CA PRO A 70 54.95 17.75 12.69
C PRO A 70 54.59 16.28 12.46
N ALA A 71 55.52 15.53 11.85
CA ALA A 71 55.41 14.10 11.63
C ALA A 71 55.79 13.34 12.91
N THR A 72 54.89 13.29 13.89
CA THR A 72 54.83 12.23 14.93
C THR A 72 53.66 12.54 15.86
N LEU A 73 52.50 11.98 15.55
CA LEU A 73 51.43 11.79 16.54
C LEU A 73 51.61 10.41 17.16
N PRO A 74 51.58 10.27 18.50
CA PRO A 74 51.65 8.98 19.15
C PRO A 74 50.43 8.16 18.79
N ASN A 75 50.69 6.89 18.44
CA ASN A 75 49.68 5.87 18.13
C ASN A 75 48.87 5.58 19.40
N LYS A 76 47.86 6.42 19.70
CA LYS A 76 46.81 6.11 20.67
C LYS A 76 45.78 5.24 19.95
N SER A 77 45.76 3.97 20.29
CA SER A 77 44.71 3.03 20.02
C SER A 77 43.34 3.71 20.26
N LEU A 78 42.66 4.06 19.21
CA LEU A 78 41.27 4.55 19.25
C LEU A 78 40.33 3.36 19.47
N THR A 79 40.31 2.83 20.69
CA THR A 79 39.22 2.03 21.23
C THR A 79 38.33 2.95 22.06
N ALA A 80 37.68 3.88 21.40
CA ALA A 80 36.49 4.53 21.88
C ALA A 80 35.60 4.61 20.66
N LYS A 81 34.75 3.58 20.47
CA LYS A 81 33.50 3.70 19.72
C LYS A 81 32.82 4.92 20.34
N SER A 82 32.85 6.04 19.65
CA SER A 82 32.13 7.25 20.05
C SER A 82 30.69 6.84 20.27
N LEU A 83 30.25 6.83 21.51
CA LEU A 83 28.87 6.67 21.92
C LEU A 83 28.11 7.95 21.55
N MET A 84 28.02 8.26 20.27
CA MET A 84 26.89 9.03 19.78
C MET A 84 25.66 8.13 20.00
N PRO A 85 24.64 8.59 20.72
CA PRO A 85 23.39 7.84 20.79
C PRO A 85 22.95 7.56 19.36
N GLU A 86 22.63 6.31 19.07
CA GLU A 86 22.09 5.95 17.75
C GLU A 86 20.92 6.89 17.41
N PRO A 87 20.81 7.37 16.16
CA PRO A 87 19.75 8.30 15.83
C PRO A 87 18.43 7.63 16.11
N ARG A 88 17.52 8.34 16.80
CA ARG A 88 16.19 7.88 17.15
C ARG A 88 15.42 7.33 15.95
N PHE A 89 15.71 7.82 14.75
CA PHE A 89 15.11 7.35 13.50
C PHE A 89 16.10 7.46 12.32
N SER A 90 15.90 6.59 11.33
CA SER A 90 16.60 6.60 10.05
C SER A 90 15.61 6.65 8.91
N HIS A 91 16.00 7.28 7.79
CA HIS A 91 15.16 7.42 6.61
C HIS A 91 15.77 6.75 5.39
N PHE A 92 14.98 5.92 4.70
CA PHE A 92 15.35 5.26 3.46
C PHE A 92 14.49 5.80 2.32
N ARG A 93 15.13 6.32 1.27
CA ARG A 93 14.45 6.87 0.10
C ARG A 93 14.23 5.75 -0.93
N VAL A 94 13.02 5.68 -1.48
CA VAL A 94 12.65 4.75 -2.56
C VAL A 94 12.28 5.48 -3.87
N GLY A 95 12.63 6.75 -3.99
CA GLY A 95 12.26 7.61 -5.14
C GLY A 95 10.77 7.99 -5.09
N ASN A 96 10.19 8.28 -6.26
CA ASN A 96 8.76 8.66 -6.36
C ASN A 96 7.84 7.43 -6.31
N ARG A 97 7.97 6.59 -5.27
CA ARG A 97 7.25 5.33 -5.13
C ARG A 97 6.46 5.31 -3.82
N ASN A 98 5.28 4.68 -3.85
CA ASN A 98 4.54 4.37 -2.63
C ASN A 98 5.12 3.12 -1.98
N VAL A 99 5.12 3.07 -0.65
CA VAL A 99 5.45 1.88 0.14
C VAL A 99 4.16 1.38 0.78
N LYS A 100 3.48 0.42 0.12
CA LYS A 100 2.14 -0.02 0.51
C LYS A 100 2.10 -1.34 1.27
N GLY A 101 3.06 -2.22 1.04
CA GLY A 101 3.20 -3.48 1.76
C GLY A 101 4.51 -3.51 2.54
N MET A 102 4.48 -4.07 3.75
CA MET A 102 5.67 -4.24 4.56
C MET A 102 5.52 -5.44 5.47
N PHE A 103 6.56 -6.26 5.55
CA PHE A 103 6.61 -7.42 6.43
C PHE A 103 8.01 -7.57 7.02
N ALA A 104 8.09 -7.92 8.30
CA ALA A 104 9.36 -8.15 8.97
C ALA A 104 9.37 -9.54 9.61
N GLN A 105 10.44 -10.27 9.38
CA GLN A 105 10.68 -11.59 9.98
C GLN A 105 12.16 -11.77 10.21
N ASP A 106 12.53 -12.26 11.40
CA ASP A 106 13.91 -12.46 11.80
C ASP A 106 14.73 -11.16 11.61
N ASP A 107 15.87 -11.21 10.93
CA ASP A 107 16.69 -10.05 10.63
C ASP A 107 16.37 -9.38 9.28
N LEU A 108 15.22 -9.70 8.69
CA LEU A 108 14.82 -9.20 7.38
C LEU A 108 13.58 -8.31 7.46
N VAL A 109 13.61 -7.23 6.70
CA VAL A 109 12.44 -6.38 6.44
C VAL A 109 12.17 -6.34 4.94
N TRP A 110 10.98 -6.76 4.54
CA TRP A 110 10.51 -6.74 3.18
C TRP A 110 9.65 -5.50 2.93
N VAL A 111 10.04 -4.69 1.96
CA VAL A 111 9.44 -3.39 1.67
C VAL A 111 8.85 -3.41 0.26
N GLY A 112 7.54 -3.52 0.16
CA GLY A 112 6.79 -3.51 -1.09
C GLY A 112 6.56 -2.09 -1.60
N THR A 113 7.05 -1.80 -2.79
CA THR A 113 6.97 -0.49 -3.42
C THR A 113 6.25 -0.53 -4.77
N SER A 114 5.92 0.61 -5.35
CA SER A 114 5.48 0.68 -6.76
C SER A 114 6.61 0.47 -7.78
N GLY A 115 7.76 -0.04 -7.35
CA GLY A 115 8.92 -0.36 -8.19
C GLY A 115 9.56 -1.71 -7.86
N GLY A 116 8.81 -2.62 -7.25
CA GLY A 116 9.26 -3.93 -6.82
C GLY A 116 9.33 -4.07 -5.30
N VAL A 117 9.88 -5.19 -4.85
CA VAL A 117 10.08 -5.53 -3.43
C VAL A 117 11.55 -5.38 -3.07
N ILE A 118 11.83 -4.74 -1.95
CA ILE A 118 13.16 -4.61 -1.38
C ILE A 118 13.24 -5.52 -0.15
N ARG A 119 14.19 -6.45 -0.13
CA ARG A 119 14.61 -7.19 1.05
C ARG A 119 15.75 -6.42 1.71
N TYR A 120 15.57 -6.03 2.94
CA TYR A 120 16.57 -5.32 3.74
C TYR A 120 17.03 -6.19 4.91
N GLU A 121 18.35 -6.23 5.16
CA GLU A 121 18.99 -7.00 6.23
C GLU A 121 19.38 -6.09 7.39
N LEU A 122 18.74 -6.28 8.55
CA LEU A 122 18.92 -5.42 9.73
C LEU A 122 20.36 -5.40 10.28
N LYS A 123 21.10 -6.51 10.16
CA LYS A 123 22.45 -6.66 10.73
C LYS A 123 23.54 -6.04 9.87
N THR A 124 23.37 -6.04 8.57
CA THR A 124 24.41 -5.65 7.61
C THR A 124 24.11 -4.33 6.92
N ASP A 125 22.87 -3.84 7.05
CA ASP A 125 22.30 -2.72 6.28
C ASP A 125 22.34 -2.95 4.76
N ASN A 126 22.52 -4.21 4.32
CA ASN A 126 22.43 -4.58 2.91
C ASN A 126 20.98 -4.65 2.45
N TYR A 127 20.76 -4.41 1.18
CA TYR A 127 19.43 -4.58 0.57
C TYR A 127 19.52 -5.16 -0.83
N GLU A 128 18.43 -5.83 -1.22
CA GLU A 128 18.25 -6.37 -2.56
C GLU A 128 16.88 -5.99 -3.08
N LEU A 129 16.83 -5.59 -4.37
CA LEU A 129 15.58 -5.31 -5.09
C LEU A 129 15.20 -6.50 -5.95
N PHE A 130 13.96 -6.96 -5.83
CA PHE A 130 13.30 -7.94 -6.69
C PHE A 130 12.25 -7.23 -7.53
N ASP A 131 12.33 -7.39 -8.85
CA ASP A 131 11.45 -6.69 -9.79
C ASP A 131 11.21 -7.49 -11.08
N VAL A 132 10.44 -6.90 -11.98
CA VAL A 132 10.15 -7.49 -13.31
C VAL A 132 11.41 -7.63 -14.14
N ALA A 133 12.36 -6.69 -14.06
CA ALA A 133 13.57 -6.72 -14.87
C ALA A 133 14.49 -7.89 -14.52
N LYS A 134 14.46 -8.35 -13.27
CA LYS A 134 15.17 -9.54 -12.81
C LYS A 134 14.37 -10.85 -13.05
N GLY A 135 13.13 -10.77 -13.52
CA GLY A 135 12.27 -11.93 -13.74
C GLY A 135 11.63 -12.49 -12.46
N ASN A 136 11.69 -11.77 -11.35
CA ASN A 136 11.14 -12.22 -10.06
C ASN A 136 9.62 -12.03 -9.99
N LEU A 137 9.15 -10.87 -10.41
CA LEU A 137 7.75 -10.45 -10.37
C LEU A 137 7.17 -10.32 -11.78
N ILE A 138 5.84 -10.42 -11.90
CA ILE A 138 5.12 -10.09 -13.14
C ILE A 138 4.77 -8.60 -13.19
N SER A 139 4.61 -7.95 -12.03
CA SER A 139 4.36 -6.49 -11.93
C SER A 139 5.18 -5.89 -10.78
N ASN A 140 5.70 -4.67 -11.00
CA ASN A 140 6.47 -3.94 -9.99
C ASN A 140 5.59 -3.20 -8.96
N GLY A 141 4.29 -3.07 -9.22
CA GLY A 141 3.38 -2.39 -8.31
C GLY A 141 2.99 -3.30 -7.15
N VAL A 142 3.65 -3.20 -6.00
CA VAL A 142 3.37 -4.03 -4.84
C VAL A 142 2.34 -3.37 -3.94
N PHE A 143 1.29 -4.12 -3.57
CA PHE A 143 0.28 -3.71 -2.59
C PHE A 143 0.44 -4.43 -1.26
N HIS A 144 0.81 -5.70 -1.28
CA HIS A 144 0.84 -6.55 -0.12
C HIS A 144 2.16 -7.30 -0.02
N VAL A 145 2.68 -7.44 1.20
CA VAL A 145 3.78 -8.33 1.53
C VAL A 145 3.46 -9.01 2.85
N SER A 146 3.49 -10.33 2.85
CA SER A 146 3.28 -11.17 4.03
C SER A 146 4.08 -12.46 3.96
N GLN A 147 3.76 -13.41 4.82
CA GLN A 147 4.38 -14.73 4.86
C GLN A 147 3.31 -15.83 4.73
N LEU A 148 3.68 -16.91 4.06
CA LEU A 148 2.89 -18.13 3.94
C LEU A 148 3.84 -19.35 4.07
N ASP A 149 3.76 -20.05 5.21
CA ASP A 149 4.57 -21.25 5.50
C ASP A 149 6.10 -21.06 5.30
N GLY A 150 6.64 -19.95 5.79
CA GLY A 150 8.07 -19.60 5.63
C GLY A 150 8.40 -18.86 4.33
N ASN A 151 7.54 -18.90 3.32
CA ASN A 151 7.71 -18.20 2.06
C ASN A 151 7.17 -16.77 2.13
N ILE A 152 7.78 -15.85 1.38
CA ILE A 152 7.32 -14.47 1.29
C ILE A 152 6.29 -14.34 0.16
N VAL A 153 5.15 -13.79 0.49
CA VAL A 153 4.05 -13.53 -0.44
C VAL A 153 4.03 -12.06 -0.83
N VAL A 154 3.90 -11.81 -2.12
CA VAL A 154 3.82 -10.48 -2.72
C VAL A 154 2.56 -10.36 -3.57
N GLY A 155 1.60 -9.57 -3.11
CA GLY A 155 0.41 -9.19 -3.88
C GLY A 155 0.70 -7.97 -4.74
N THR A 156 0.35 -8.03 -6.05
CA THR A 156 0.75 -6.99 -7.00
C THR A 156 -0.42 -6.32 -7.72
N TYR A 157 -0.13 -5.19 -8.31
CA TYR A 157 -1.01 -4.44 -9.20
C TYR A 157 -0.88 -4.95 -10.64
N GLY A 158 -1.77 -5.84 -11.06
CA GLY A 158 -1.84 -6.36 -12.43
C GLY A 158 -0.88 -7.51 -12.76
N GLY A 159 -0.20 -8.08 -11.77
CA GLY A 159 0.71 -9.23 -11.95
C GLY A 159 0.32 -10.47 -11.12
N GLY A 160 -0.83 -10.43 -10.45
CA GLY A 160 -1.25 -11.51 -9.57
C GLY A 160 -0.48 -11.56 -8.27
N MET A 161 -0.20 -12.76 -7.78
CA MET A 161 0.53 -13.06 -6.56
C MET A 161 1.85 -13.74 -6.88
N SER A 162 2.94 -13.29 -6.26
CA SER A 162 4.27 -13.90 -6.36
C SER A 162 4.69 -14.45 -5.00
N ILE A 163 5.28 -15.63 -4.97
CA ILE A 163 5.79 -16.28 -3.76
C ILE A 163 7.28 -16.54 -3.92
N TYR A 164 8.06 -16.06 -2.96
CA TYR A 164 9.49 -16.29 -2.85
C TYR A 164 9.77 -17.38 -1.82
N ASN A 165 10.44 -18.45 -2.25
CA ASN A 165 10.96 -19.48 -1.38
C ASN A 165 12.42 -19.16 -1.00
N PRO A 166 12.71 -18.81 0.27
CA PRO A 166 14.06 -18.45 0.68
C PRO A 166 15.02 -19.64 0.74
N GLU A 167 14.55 -20.87 0.88
CA GLU A 167 15.39 -22.08 0.92
C GLU A 167 15.93 -22.43 -0.48
N GLU A 168 15.13 -22.21 -1.52
CA GLU A 168 15.46 -22.50 -2.91
C GLU A 168 15.96 -21.27 -3.68
N ASP A 169 15.87 -20.07 -3.09
CA ASP A 169 16.09 -18.79 -3.75
C ASP A 169 15.29 -18.67 -5.06
N SER A 170 14.02 -19.07 -5.01
CA SER A 170 13.18 -19.21 -6.20
C SER A 170 11.88 -18.42 -6.06
N TRP A 171 11.34 -17.95 -7.20
CA TRP A 171 10.07 -17.27 -7.29
C TRP A 171 9.05 -18.08 -8.07
N ARG A 172 7.82 -18.15 -7.54
CA ARG A 172 6.66 -18.69 -8.22
C ARG A 172 5.55 -17.65 -8.30
N ASN A 173 4.96 -17.54 -9.49
CA ASN A 173 3.90 -16.57 -9.75
C ASN A 173 2.57 -17.28 -9.98
N TYR A 174 1.49 -16.76 -9.39
CA TYR A 174 0.10 -17.22 -9.54
C TYR A 174 -0.73 -16.12 -10.17
N ASN A 175 -1.54 -16.49 -11.16
CA ASN A 175 -2.39 -15.57 -11.91
C ASN A 175 -3.76 -16.19 -12.19
N ILE A 176 -4.60 -15.54 -13.01
CA ILE A 176 -5.95 -16.00 -13.37
C ILE A 176 -5.95 -17.45 -13.88
N PRO A 177 -5.02 -17.90 -14.77
CA PRO A 177 -4.97 -19.30 -15.21
C PRO A 177 -4.72 -20.30 -14.09
N ASP A 178 -4.13 -19.86 -12.97
CA ASP A 178 -3.84 -20.73 -11.82
C ASP A 178 -5.03 -20.80 -10.84
N GLY A 179 -6.05 -19.93 -10.98
CA GLY A 179 -7.24 -19.90 -10.15
C GLY A 179 -7.55 -18.56 -9.48
N LEU A 180 -6.67 -17.55 -9.61
CA LEU A 180 -6.95 -16.20 -9.10
C LEU A 180 -8.18 -15.61 -9.76
N ALA A 181 -9.03 -14.94 -8.97
CA ALA A 181 -10.18 -14.20 -9.46
C ALA A 181 -9.78 -12.96 -10.29
N ASP A 182 -8.64 -12.35 -9.95
CA ASP A 182 -8.12 -11.16 -10.61
C ASP A 182 -6.60 -11.02 -10.46
N GLN A 183 -5.98 -10.24 -11.35
CA GLN A 183 -4.54 -9.93 -11.32
C GLN A 183 -4.15 -8.88 -10.28
N PHE A 184 -5.12 -8.20 -9.67
CA PHE A 184 -4.91 -7.18 -8.66
C PHE A 184 -5.12 -7.80 -7.28
N VAL A 185 -4.01 -8.10 -6.59
CA VAL A 185 -4.00 -8.76 -5.29
C VAL A 185 -3.65 -7.75 -4.19
N TYR A 186 -4.61 -7.51 -3.30
CA TYR A 186 -4.49 -6.49 -2.24
C TYR A 186 -4.10 -7.05 -0.89
N ASP A 187 -4.51 -8.29 -0.60
CA ASP A 187 -4.23 -8.93 0.68
C ASP A 187 -4.22 -10.45 0.53
N VAL A 188 -3.39 -11.13 1.32
CA VAL A 188 -3.28 -12.60 1.36
C VAL A 188 -3.10 -13.04 2.80
N GLN A 189 -3.96 -13.93 3.27
CA GLN A 189 -3.92 -14.42 4.64
C GLN A 189 -4.11 -15.93 4.70
N LYS A 190 -3.20 -16.64 5.41
CA LYS A 190 -3.45 -18.01 5.86
C LYS A 190 -4.20 -17.95 7.18
N VAL A 191 -5.28 -18.72 7.27
CA VAL A 191 -6.13 -18.79 8.45
C VAL A 191 -5.91 -20.06 9.25
N ALA A 192 -6.42 -20.10 10.48
CA ALA A 192 -6.13 -21.16 11.46
C ALA A 192 -6.48 -22.56 10.97
N ASN A 193 -7.49 -22.72 10.12
CA ASN A 193 -7.87 -24.02 9.54
C ASN A 193 -6.97 -24.49 8.38
N GLY A 194 -5.96 -23.68 8.01
CA GLY A 194 -5.01 -23.95 6.94
C GLY A 194 -5.39 -23.41 5.57
N ASP A 195 -6.59 -22.87 5.41
CA ASP A 195 -7.00 -22.24 4.14
C ASP A 195 -6.23 -20.93 3.91
N VAL A 196 -6.06 -20.57 2.64
CA VAL A 196 -5.50 -19.28 2.23
C VAL A 196 -6.60 -18.44 1.58
N TRP A 197 -6.79 -17.23 2.10
CA TRP A 197 -7.69 -16.25 1.51
C TRP A 197 -6.92 -15.15 0.79
N ILE A 198 -7.45 -14.72 -0.37
CA ILE A 198 -6.80 -13.73 -1.25
C ILE A 198 -7.84 -12.68 -1.64
N ALA A 199 -7.55 -11.41 -1.33
CA ALA A 199 -8.37 -10.26 -1.71
C ALA A 199 -8.00 -9.74 -3.08
N THR A 200 -8.98 -9.57 -3.96
CA THR A 200 -8.77 -9.10 -5.34
C THR A 200 -9.78 -8.05 -5.77
N TRP A 201 -9.63 -7.51 -6.99
CA TRP A 201 -10.61 -6.62 -7.61
C TRP A 201 -11.88 -7.33 -8.11
N SER A 202 -11.85 -8.64 -8.25
CA SER A 202 -12.99 -9.42 -8.73
C SER A 202 -13.52 -10.40 -7.68
N GLY A 203 -13.48 -9.98 -6.42
CA GLY A 203 -13.91 -10.76 -5.27
C GLY A 203 -12.75 -11.26 -4.42
N ALA A 204 -13.00 -12.34 -3.70
CA ALA A 204 -12.01 -13.03 -2.88
C ALA A 204 -11.88 -14.48 -3.31
N ASN A 205 -10.64 -15.00 -3.31
CA ASN A 205 -10.40 -16.42 -3.41
C ASN A 205 -10.24 -17.05 -2.02
N ARG A 206 -10.65 -18.31 -1.92
CA ARG A 206 -10.30 -19.22 -0.85
C ARG A 206 -9.60 -20.43 -1.44
N VAL A 207 -8.41 -20.75 -0.97
CA VAL A 207 -7.68 -21.94 -1.37
C VAL A 207 -7.71 -22.94 -0.21
N ILE A 208 -8.47 -24.00 -0.37
CA ILE A 208 -8.72 -24.99 0.68
C ILE A 208 -7.42 -25.69 1.06
N GLY A 209 -7.12 -25.69 2.36
CA GLY A 209 -5.90 -26.28 2.92
C GLY A 209 -4.59 -25.64 2.42
N GLY A 210 -4.65 -24.45 1.79
CA GLY A 210 -3.49 -23.75 1.25
C GLY A 210 -2.85 -24.43 0.03
N ALA A 211 -3.56 -25.34 -0.64
CA ALA A 211 -3.06 -26.11 -1.77
C ALA A 211 -3.06 -25.28 -3.06
N LEU A 212 -2.18 -24.28 -3.14
CA LEU A 212 -2.12 -23.30 -4.24
C LEU A 212 -1.91 -23.95 -5.62
N ASP A 213 -1.28 -25.12 -5.67
CA ASP A 213 -0.93 -25.83 -6.91
C ASP A 213 -2.05 -26.79 -7.40
N ASP A 214 -3.13 -26.90 -6.65
CA ASP A 214 -4.29 -27.71 -7.01
C ASP A 214 -5.47 -26.81 -7.40
N PRO A 215 -5.76 -26.65 -8.71
CA PRO A 215 -6.86 -25.80 -9.16
C PRO A 215 -8.24 -26.20 -8.60
N SER A 216 -8.41 -27.47 -8.20
CA SER A 216 -9.67 -27.96 -7.62
C SER A 216 -9.94 -27.44 -6.20
N LYS A 217 -8.93 -26.82 -5.56
CA LYS A 217 -9.00 -26.24 -4.22
C LYS A 217 -9.30 -24.76 -4.19
N TRP A 218 -9.36 -24.12 -5.35
CA TRP A 218 -9.66 -22.70 -5.47
C TRP A 218 -11.16 -22.45 -5.56
N GLU A 219 -11.67 -21.66 -4.63
CA GLU A 219 -13.03 -21.14 -4.63
C GLU A 219 -12.99 -19.62 -4.84
N THR A 220 -13.96 -19.08 -5.57
CA THR A 220 -14.08 -17.63 -5.79
C THR A 220 -15.42 -17.15 -5.24
N TYR A 221 -15.37 -16.07 -4.46
CA TYR A 221 -16.55 -15.39 -3.89
C TYR A 221 -16.62 -13.96 -4.43
N ASN A 222 -17.76 -13.60 -5.00
CA ASN A 222 -18.04 -12.28 -5.56
C ASN A 222 -19.47 -11.82 -5.22
N LEU A 223 -19.82 -10.60 -5.60
CA LEU A 223 -21.15 -10.03 -5.36
C LEU A 223 -22.28 -10.93 -5.89
N GLU A 224 -22.11 -11.50 -7.09
CA GLU A 224 -23.15 -12.27 -7.77
C GLU A 224 -23.36 -13.63 -7.08
N ASN A 225 -22.29 -14.44 -6.92
CA ASN A 225 -22.41 -15.79 -6.40
C ASN A 225 -22.67 -15.86 -4.89
N THR A 226 -22.39 -14.79 -4.16
CA THR A 226 -22.78 -14.64 -2.74
C THR A 226 -24.15 -14.00 -2.56
N GLN A 227 -24.85 -13.67 -3.66
CA GLN A 227 -26.17 -13.00 -3.67
C GLN A 227 -26.16 -11.69 -2.85
N GLY A 228 -25.08 -10.92 -2.95
CA GLY A 228 -24.88 -9.68 -2.21
C GLY A 228 -24.36 -9.85 -0.80
N GLY A 229 -24.01 -11.05 -0.38
CA GLY A 229 -23.36 -11.29 0.90
C GLY A 229 -21.98 -10.61 0.98
N LEU A 230 -21.18 -10.72 -0.09
CA LEU A 230 -20.07 -9.83 -0.37
C LEU A 230 -20.63 -8.58 -1.08
N PRO A 231 -20.62 -7.38 -0.48
CA PRO A 231 -21.39 -6.24 -0.98
C PRO A 231 -20.75 -5.56 -2.20
N ASN A 232 -19.51 -5.91 -2.53
CA ASN A 232 -18.76 -5.38 -3.68
C ASN A 232 -17.61 -6.32 -4.04
N ASP A 233 -17.26 -6.39 -5.34
CA ASP A 233 -16.18 -7.25 -5.83
C ASP A 233 -14.78 -6.70 -5.53
N TRP A 234 -14.64 -5.41 -5.25
CA TRP A 234 -13.35 -4.83 -4.88
C TRP A 234 -13.09 -5.05 -3.39
N VAL A 235 -12.28 -6.08 -3.11
CA VAL A 235 -11.86 -6.45 -1.75
C VAL A 235 -10.45 -5.94 -1.50
N TYR A 236 -10.29 -5.09 -0.48
CA TYR A 236 -9.02 -4.41 -0.17
C TYR A 236 -8.28 -5.01 1.02
N GLY A 237 -8.96 -5.79 1.85
CA GLY A 237 -8.35 -6.40 3.02
C GLY A 237 -9.15 -7.57 3.56
N LEU A 238 -8.46 -8.46 4.22
CA LEU A 238 -8.95 -9.68 4.84
C LEU A 238 -8.50 -9.71 6.29
N GLU A 239 -9.30 -10.28 7.18
CA GLU A 239 -8.87 -10.57 8.53
C GLU A 239 -9.65 -11.75 9.10
N GLU A 240 -8.95 -12.74 9.68
CA GLU A 240 -9.58 -13.80 10.44
C GLU A 240 -10.00 -13.27 11.81
N GLY A 241 -11.26 -13.47 12.17
CA GLY A 241 -11.77 -13.14 13.47
C GLY A 241 -11.51 -14.24 14.51
N LYS A 242 -11.80 -13.93 15.76
CA LYS A 242 -11.45 -14.76 16.92
C LYS A 242 -12.09 -16.16 16.90
N ASN A 243 -13.25 -16.31 16.25
CA ASN A 243 -13.99 -17.59 16.21
C ASN A 243 -13.83 -18.30 14.84
N GLY A 244 -12.88 -17.84 13.99
CA GLY A 244 -12.64 -18.36 12.66
C GLY A 244 -13.59 -17.78 11.60
N GLU A 245 -14.30 -16.69 11.90
CA GLU A 245 -15.02 -15.92 10.89
C GLU A 245 -14.02 -15.12 10.02
N MET A 246 -14.33 -14.99 8.72
CA MET A 246 -13.57 -14.15 7.82
C MET A 246 -14.25 -12.81 7.62
N TRP A 247 -13.49 -11.74 7.76
CA TRP A 247 -13.91 -10.37 7.52
C TRP A 247 -13.29 -9.82 6.25
N PHE A 248 -14.07 -9.02 5.50
CA PHE A 248 -13.69 -8.49 4.20
C PHE A 248 -13.95 -6.99 4.16
N ALA A 249 -12.89 -6.23 3.91
CA ALA A 249 -12.95 -4.79 3.63
C ALA A 249 -13.24 -4.57 2.15
N THR A 250 -14.35 -3.94 1.82
CA THR A 250 -14.73 -3.68 0.43
C THR A 250 -14.96 -2.19 0.15
N GLU A 251 -15.12 -1.83 -1.14
CA GLU A 251 -15.47 -0.46 -1.51
C GLU A 251 -16.92 -0.08 -1.13
N LYS A 252 -17.75 -1.06 -0.76
CA LYS A 252 -19.16 -0.84 -0.40
C LYS A 252 -19.52 -1.40 0.97
N GLY A 253 -18.58 -1.43 1.90
CA GLY A 253 -18.82 -1.82 3.28
C GLY A 253 -17.98 -2.99 3.76
N LEU A 254 -18.31 -3.46 4.97
CA LEU A 254 -17.72 -4.60 5.64
C LEU A 254 -18.55 -5.84 5.37
N ALA A 255 -17.91 -6.97 5.07
CA ALA A 255 -18.59 -8.26 5.01
C ALA A 255 -17.98 -9.26 5.98
N ARG A 256 -18.78 -10.24 6.41
CA ARG A 256 -18.37 -11.37 7.22
C ARG A 256 -18.85 -12.67 6.59
N PHE A 257 -17.95 -13.65 6.50
CA PHE A 257 -18.28 -15.03 6.16
C PHE A 257 -18.02 -15.92 7.37
N TYR A 258 -19.05 -16.61 7.83
CA TYR A 258 -18.96 -17.52 8.97
C TYR A 258 -19.91 -18.71 8.81
N GLN A 259 -19.39 -19.92 8.94
CA GLN A 259 -20.17 -21.18 8.85
C GLN A 259 -21.07 -21.25 7.60
N GLY A 260 -20.53 -20.85 6.45
CA GLY A 260 -21.26 -20.85 5.17
C GLY A 260 -22.26 -19.70 5.00
N LYS A 261 -22.33 -18.76 5.92
CA LYS A 261 -23.25 -17.60 5.86
C LYS A 261 -22.50 -16.31 5.66
N TRP A 262 -23.10 -15.41 4.87
CA TRP A 262 -22.63 -14.06 4.64
C TRP A 262 -23.50 -13.05 5.37
N GLU A 263 -22.85 -12.01 5.92
CA GLU A 263 -23.47 -10.82 6.47
C GLU A 263 -22.65 -9.60 6.04
N ASN A 264 -23.28 -8.43 5.91
CA ASN A 264 -22.56 -7.20 5.61
C ASN A 264 -23.14 -5.97 6.32
N TRP A 265 -22.32 -4.94 6.44
CA TRP A 265 -22.67 -3.67 7.06
C TRP A 265 -22.14 -2.51 6.20
N GLN A 266 -22.97 -1.50 6.07
CA GLN A 266 -22.67 -0.29 5.31
C GLN A 266 -22.87 0.96 6.19
N HIS A 267 -22.66 2.13 5.60
CA HIS A 267 -22.80 3.42 6.30
C HIS A 267 -24.19 3.60 6.93
N GLU A 268 -25.23 3.14 6.29
CA GLU A 268 -26.60 3.15 6.83
C GLU A 268 -26.76 2.32 8.12
N ASN A 269 -25.89 1.31 8.32
CA ASN A 269 -25.82 0.51 9.54
C ASN A 269 -24.89 1.14 10.61
N GLY A 270 -24.25 2.28 10.32
CA GLY A 270 -23.37 2.99 11.25
C GLY A 270 -21.88 2.97 10.94
N LEU A 271 -21.45 2.34 9.84
CA LEU A 271 -20.06 2.31 9.40
C LEU A 271 -19.58 3.73 9.02
N GLY A 272 -18.48 4.17 9.63
CA GLY A 272 -17.85 5.46 9.37
C GLY A 272 -18.66 6.66 9.87
N ALA A 273 -18.00 7.77 10.05
CA ALA A 273 -18.63 9.00 10.54
C ALA A 273 -19.51 9.65 9.45
N LYS A 274 -20.62 10.25 9.86
CA LYS A 274 -21.53 11.00 8.97
C LYS A 274 -20.79 12.20 8.35
N TYR A 275 -21.15 12.55 7.11
CA TYR A 275 -20.54 13.65 6.35
C TYR A 275 -20.51 14.98 7.12
N ASP A 276 -21.61 15.37 7.75
CA ASP A 276 -21.70 16.62 8.50
C ASP A 276 -20.74 16.72 9.69
N LEU A 277 -20.27 15.60 10.21
CA LEU A 277 -19.28 15.57 11.29
C LEU A 277 -17.85 15.77 10.81
N VAL A 278 -17.56 15.47 9.55
CA VAL A 278 -16.17 15.38 9.02
C VAL A 278 -15.88 16.35 7.88
N LYS A 279 -16.89 16.94 7.24
CA LYS A 279 -16.75 17.74 6.00
C LYS A 279 -15.74 18.88 6.10
N ASP A 280 -15.66 19.56 7.24
CA ASP A 280 -14.77 20.70 7.46
C ASP A 280 -13.32 20.28 7.76
N ASP A 281 -13.12 19.02 8.12
CA ASP A 281 -11.82 18.43 8.49
C ASP A 281 -11.20 17.59 7.34
N ILE A 282 -11.90 17.42 6.21
CA ILE A 282 -11.39 16.68 5.04
C ILE A 282 -10.41 17.56 4.26
N LYS A 283 -9.12 17.42 4.55
CA LYS A 283 -8.03 18.14 3.89
C LYS A 283 -7.39 17.35 2.73
N PHE A 284 -7.60 16.05 2.67
CA PHE A 284 -7.06 15.20 1.62
C PHE A 284 -7.85 15.41 0.33
N SER A 285 -7.17 15.89 -0.72
CA SER A 285 -7.82 16.34 -1.95
C SER A 285 -8.00 15.28 -3.04
N ARG A 286 -7.36 14.10 -2.88
CA ARG A 286 -7.42 13.05 -3.89
C ARG A 286 -8.73 12.28 -3.73
N ASP A 287 -9.70 12.60 -4.58
CA ASP A 287 -10.98 11.89 -4.67
C ASP A 287 -10.89 10.86 -5.82
N PRO A 288 -10.93 9.54 -5.54
CA PRO A 288 -10.85 8.50 -6.56
C PRO A 288 -11.92 8.64 -7.64
N SER A 289 -13.10 9.18 -7.30
CA SER A 289 -14.19 9.40 -8.24
C SER A 289 -13.87 10.40 -9.36
N LYS A 290 -12.85 11.24 -9.18
CA LYS A 290 -12.37 12.17 -10.22
C LYS A 290 -11.39 11.52 -11.21
N ALA A 291 -10.83 10.36 -10.85
CA ALA A 291 -9.82 9.67 -11.63
C ALA A 291 -10.32 8.36 -12.26
N SER A 292 -11.41 7.80 -11.75
CA SER A 292 -11.93 6.49 -12.16
C SER A 292 -13.45 6.53 -12.32
N GLN A 293 -13.94 6.03 -13.48
CA GLN A 293 -15.38 5.89 -13.74
C GLN A 293 -16.05 4.91 -12.76
N HIS A 294 -15.34 3.87 -12.34
CA HIS A 294 -15.85 2.92 -11.35
C HIS A 294 -16.13 3.64 -10.02
N HIS A 295 -15.16 4.37 -9.46
CA HIS A 295 -15.36 5.11 -8.22
C HIS A 295 -16.41 6.23 -8.36
N ALA A 296 -16.50 6.88 -9.54
CA ALA A 296 -17.55 7.86 -9.83
C ALA A 296 -18.93 7.22 -9.78
N LYS A 297 -19.10 6.04 -10.38
CA LYS A 297 -20.36 5.27 -10.33
C LYS A 297 -20.69 4.85 -8.89
N GLN A 298 -19.72 4.30 -8.15
CA GLN A 298 -19.92 3.91 -6.75
C GLN A 298 -20.36 5.10 -5.88
N LYS A 299 -19.81 6.29 -6.14
CA LYS A 299 -20.20 7.51 -5.44
C LYS A 299 -21.66 7.90 -5.71
N VAL A 300 -22.12 7.75 -6.96
CA VAL A 300 -23.51 7.96 -7.35
C VAL A 300 -24.42 6.90 -6.72
N ASP A 301 -24.06 5.62 -6.82
CA ASP A 301 -24.83 4.50 -6.27
C ASP A 301 -25.02 4.60 -4.75
N GLN A 302 -24.17 5.36 -4.08
CA GLN A 302 -24.22 5.63 -2.63
C GLN A 302 -24.84 7.00 -2.28
N GLY A 303 -25.40 7.72 -3.28
CA GLY A 303 -26.03 9.04 -3.07
C GLY A 303 -25.05 10.15 -2.67
N LEU A 304 -23.76 10.01 -3.00
CA LEU A 304 -22.68 10.93 -2.65
C LEU A 304 -22.28 11.87 -3.81
N GLU A 305 -23.05 11.92 -4.91
CA GLU A 305 -22.74 12.70 -6.12
C GLU A 305 -22.60 14.22 -5.84
N ARG A 306 -23.29 14.72 -4.81
CA ARG A 306 -23.22 16.12 -4.38
C ARG A 306 -22.08 16.44 -3.42
N VAL A 307 -21.35 15.41 -2.97
CA VAL A 307 -20.22 15.57 -2.06
C VAL A 307 -18.94 15.87 -2.87
N ASN A 308 -18.46 17.12 -2.80
CA ASN A 308 -17.34 17.61 -3.59
C ASN A 308 -15.94 17.32 -2.99
N VAL A 309 -15.89 16.63 -1.85
CA VAL A 309 -14.66 16.25 -1.16
C VAL A 309 -14.42 14.73 -1.25
N ALA A 310 -13.23 14.29 -0.92
CA ALA A 310 -12.83 12.88 -0.90
C ALA A 310 -13.49 12.17 0.31
N TYR A 311 -14.76 11.84 0.18
CA TYR A 311 -15.56 11.17 1.20
C TYR A 311 -16.34 10.01 0.61
N ASN A 312 -16.09 8.82 1.15
CA ASN A 312 -16.88 7.60 0.94
C ASN A 312 -16.72 6.70 2.18
N PRO A 313 -17.63 6.75 3.17
CA PRO A 313 -17.50 6.01 4.42
C PRO A 313 -17.66 4.49 4.24
N ASN A 314 -18.28 4.04 3.14
CA ASN A 314 -18.37 2.62 2.80
C ASN A 314 -17.08 2.07 2.19
N TYR A 315 -16.19 2.93 1.70
CA TYR A 315 -14.91 2.50 1.15
C TYR A 315 -13.94 2.21 2.29
N ILE A 316 -13.86 0.93 2.66
CA ILE A 316 -12.93 0.43 3.68
C ILE A 316 -11.61 0.10 2.99
N VAL A 317 -10.56 0.82 3.33
CA VAL A 317 -9.22 0.67 2.74
C VAL A 317 -8.38 -0.34 3.50
N SER A 318 -8.67 -0.52 4.78
CA SER A 318 -7.91 -1.40 5.67
C SER A 318 -8.78 -1.95 6.80
N LEU A 319 -8.41 -3.12 7.28
CA LEU A 319 -9.17 -3.91 8.25
C LEU A 319 -8.22 -4.56 9.25
N LYS A 320 -8.59 -4.59 10.54
CA LYS A 320 -7.96 -5.42 11.58
C LYS A 320 -8.96 -5.86 12.63
N VAL A 321 -8.77 -7.07 13.14
CA VAL A 321 -9.49 -7.58 14.32
C VAL A 321 -8.52 -7.60 15.51
N ASP A 322 -8.93 -6.97 16.61
CA ASP A 322 -8.12 -6.98 17.83
C ASP A 322 -8.33 -8.26 18.67
N ASP A 323 -7.54 -8.41 19.73
CA ASP A 323 -7.55 -9.61 20.59
C ASP A 323 -8.87 -9.79 21.36
N ASN A 324 -9.71 -8.76 21.43
CA ASN A 324 -11.05 -8.80 22.00
C ASN A 324 -12.14 -9.16 20.98
N GLY A 325 -11.77 -9.34 19.70
CA GLY A 325 -12.71 -9.59 18.61
C GLY A 325 -13.39 -8.33 18.08
N ILE A 326 -12.87 -7.15 18.41
CA ILE A 326 -13.34 -5.88 17.86
C ILE A 326 -12.81 -5.71 16.45
N VAL A 327 -13.69 -5.38 15.52
CA VAL A 327 -13.33 -5.10 14.11
C VAL A 327 -13.07 -3.61 13.94
N TRP A 328 -11.89 -3.28 13.44
CA TRP A 328 -11.45 -1.93 13.13
C TRP A 328 -11.40 -1.73 11.62
N CYS A 329 -12.05 -0.69 11.11
CA CYS A 329 -12.13 -0.38 9.69
C CYS A 329 -11.57 1.02 9.42
N GLY A 330 -10.54 1.12 8.60
CA GLY A 330 -10.02 2.38 8.08
C GLY A 330 -10.80 2.79 6.84
N THR A 331 -11.45 3.98 6.86
CA THR A 331 -12.35 4.41 5.79
C THR A 331 -11.80 5.58 4.97
N TRP A 332 -12.37 5.77 3.79
CA TRP A 332 -12.04 6.88 2.91
C TRP A 332 -12.82 8.14 3.29
N GLY A 333 -12.28 8.90 4.23
CA GLY A 333 -12.85 10.17 4.69
C GLY A 333 -13.89 10.08 5.80
N GLY A 334 -14.34 8.88 6.16
CA GLY A 334 -15.25 8.63 7.28
C GLY A 334 -14.56 8.34 8.62
N GLY A 335 -13.24 8.50 8.69
CA GLY A 335 -12.45 8.23 9.90
C GLY A 335 -12.15 6.75 10.12
N LEU A 336 -11.88 6.41 11.40
CA LEU A 336 -11.67 5.05 11.87
C LEU A 336 -12.96 4.54 12.51
N ALA A 337 -13.51 3.45 11.98
CA ALA A 337 -14.71 2.83 12.50
C ALA A 337 -14.37 1.58 13.34
N ARG A 338 -15.06 1.40 14.45
CA ARG A 338 -14.95 0.29 15.40
C ARG A 338 -16.29 -0.43 15.50
N PHE A 339 -16.29 -1.74 15.31
CA PHE A 339 -17.46 -2.58 15.43
C PHE A 339 -17.26 -3.67 16.50
N ASP A 340 -18.17 -3.76 17.46
CA ASP A 340 -18.09 -4.74 18.56
C ASP A 340 -18.99 -5.97 18.35
N GLY A 341 -19.48 -6.16 17.11
CA GLY A 341 -20.42 -7.21 16.76
C GLY A 341 -21.89 -6.77 16.83
N GLN A 342 -22.19 -5.63 17.45
CA GLN A 342 -23.52 -5.07 17.59
C GLN A 342 -23.57 -3.57 17.27
N ASN A 343 -22.60 -2.81 17.77
CA ASN A 343 -22.59 -1.36 17.73
C ASN A 343 -21.37 -0.83 16.98
N TRP A 344 -21.60 0.25 16.25
CA TRP A 344 -20.55 1.01 15.60
C TRP A 344 -20.15 2.24 16.43
N LYS A 345 -18.85 2.53 16.45
CA LYS A 345 -18.30 3.78 16.96
C LYS A 345 -17.28 4.31 15.93
N SER A 346 -17.41 5.56 15.51
CA SER A 346 -16.45 6.22 14.63
C SER A 346 -15.58 7.20 15.40
N TYR A 347 -14.29 7.23 15.05
CA TYR A 347 -13.31 8.18 15.54
C TYR A 347 -12.85 9.06 14.38
N THR A 348 -12.76 10.36 14.63
CA THR A 348 -12.49 11.40 13.64
C THR A 348 -11.36 12.32 14.11
N VAL A 349 -11.02 13.33 13.31
CA VAL A 349 -10.09 14.37 13.73
C VAL A 349 -10.53 15.04 15.03
N LYS A 350 -11.84 15.14 15.30
CA LYS A 350 -12.38 15.71 16.54
C LYS A 350 -12.09 14.87 17.77
N ASP A 351 -11.82 13.58 17.59
CA ASP A 351 -11.44 12.65 18.65
C ASP A 351 -9.91 12.54 18.80
N GLY A 352 -9.14 13.28 17.98
CA GLY A 352 -7.68 13.27 17.97
C GLY A 352 -7.03 12.38 16.93
N LEU A 353 -7.81 11.77 16.01
CA LEU A 353 -7.25 11.07 14.86
C LEU A 353 -6.55 12.08 13.93
N PRO A 354 -5.34 11.78 13.38
CA PRO A 354 -4.61 12.77 12.56
C PRO A 354 -5.34 13.17 11.27
N SER A 355 -6.12 12.26 10.70
CA SER A 355 -6.96 12.50 9.52
C SER A 355 -8.13 11.55 9.44
N ASN A 356 -9.21 11.97 8.78
CA ASN A 356 -10.36 11.11 8.49
C ASN A 356 -10.13 10.12 7.33
N HIS A 357 -8.99 10.20 6.62
CA HIS A 357 -8.56 9.20 5.64
C HIS A 357 -7.59 8.23 6.29
N VAL A 358 -8.04 7.01 6.55
CA VAL A 358 -7.26 5.95 7.18
C VAL A 358 -6.88 4.93 6.10
N PHE A 359 -5.58 4.83 5.79
CA PHE A 359 -5.06 4.02 4.69
C PHE A 359 -4.58 2.65 5.11
N MET A 360 -4.18 2.50 6.38
CA MET A 360 -3.58 1.30 6.91
C MET A 360 -4.01 1.09 8.37
N LEU A 361 -4.27 -0.15 8.72
CA LEU A 361 -4.38 -0.62 10.09
C LEU A 361 -3.33 -1.71 10.32
N TYR A 362 -2.70 -1.66 11.47
CA TYR A 362 -1.69 -2.63 11.86
C TYR A 362 -1.88 -3.01 13.33
N LYS A 363 -1.80 -4.30 13.64
CA LYS A 363 -1.77 -4.81 15.01
C LYS A 363 -0.35 -5.20 15.34
N ASP A 364 0.26 -4.52 16.33
CA ASP A 364 1.62 -4.80 16.75
C ASP A 364 1.71 -6.07 17.63
N ASN A 365 2.92 -6.53 17.91
CA ASN A 365 3.18 -7.74 18.70
C ASN A 365 2.71 -7.62 20.15
N LYS A 366 2.31 -6.43 20.61
CA LYS A 366 1.74 -6.16 21.93
C LYS A 366 0.20 -6.09 21.90
N GLY A 367 -0.41 -6.32 20.74
CA GLY A 367 -1.86 -6.23 20.51
C GLY A 367 -2.39 -4.80 20.33
N ASN A 368 -1.52 -3.78 20.25
CA ASN A 368 -1.97 -2.41 19.99
C ASN A 368 -2.38 -2.24 18.53
N ILE A 369 -3.46 -1.50 18.31
CA ILE A 369 -3.89 -1.12 16.97
C ILE A 369 -3.28 0.24 16.59
N TRP A 370 -2.70 0.29 15.39
CA TRP A 370 -2.13 1.48 14.77
C TRP A 370 -2.91 1.83 13.52
N ALA A 371 -3.15 3.12 13.30
CA ALA A 371 -3.84 3.65 12.13
C ALA A 371 -2.91 4.60 11.35
N GLY A 372 -2.52 4.19 10.15
CA GLY A 372 -1.81 5.04 9.19
C GLY A 372 -2.79 5.88 8.40
N THR A 373 -2.59 7.19 8.41
CA THR A 373 -3.52 8.16 7.83
C THR A 373 -2.85 9.02 6.76
N SER A 374 -3.61 9.92 6.15
CA SER A 374 -3.04 10.92 5.23
C SER A 374 -2.23 12.04 5.93
N HIS A 375 -2.25 12.10 7.27
CA HIS A 375 -1.59 13.16 8.05
C HIS A 375 -0.88 12.64 9.31
N GLY A 376 -0.39 11.43 9.30
CA GLY A 376 0.37 10.84 10.40
C GLY A 376 -0.03 9.41 10.70
N LEU A 377 0.69 8.83 11.65
CA LEU A 377 0.46 7.52 12.24
C LEU A 377 -0.13 7.71 13.64
N ALA A 378 -1.20 7.01 13.97
CA ALA A 378 -1.84 7.04 15.26
C ALA A 378 -1.82 5.68 15.94
N LYS A 379 -1.38 5.60 17.19
CA LYS A 379 -1.56 4.45 18.07
C LYS A 379 -2.83 4.65 18.88
N ILE A 380 -3.69 3.64 18.91
CA ILE A 380 -4.91 3.66 19.71
C ILE A 380 -4.55 3.24 21.12
N LEU A 381 -4.83 4.09 22.10
CA LEU A 381 -4.58 3.84 23.51
C LEU A 381 -5.79 3.15 24.19
N ALA A 382 -5.56 2.48 25.30
CA ALA A 382 -6.59 1.74 26.03
C ALA A 382 -7.76 2.63 26.50
N ASP A 383 -7.52 3.94 26.72
CA ASP A 383 -8.56 4.91 27.07
C ASP A 383 -9.32 5.47 25.84
N GLY A 384 -8.99 4.97 24.65
CA GLY A 384 -9.60 5.38 23.39
C GLY A 384 -9.04 6.68 22.80
N LYS A 385 -7.98 7.24 23.39
CA LYS A 385 -7.23 8.37 22.83
C LYS A 385 -6.20 7.90 21.81
N PHE A 386 -5.56 8.86 21.13
CA PHE A 386 -4.53 8.61 20.13
C PHE A 386 -3.19 9.20 20.54
N GLN A 387 -2.14 8.39 20.44
CA GLN A 387 -0.77 8.89 20.37
C GLN A 387 -0.39 9.06 18.90
N VAL A 388 -0.07 10.28 18.50
CA VAL A 388 0.15 10.63 17.09
C VAL A 388 1.63 10.86 16.81
N LEU A 389 2.11 10.28 15.69
CA LEU A 389 3.42 10.52 15.12
C LEU A 389 3.26 11.18 13.75
N THR A 390 4.10 12.17 13.51
CA THR A 390 4.22 12.90 12.24
C THR A 390 5.69 13.00 11.82
N ARG A 391 5.98 13.75 10.78
CA ARG A 391 7.38 14.06 10.40
C ARG A 391 8.19 14.69 11.53
N ARG A 392 7.53 15.35 12.50
CA ARG A 392 8.21 15.95 13.67
C ARG A 392 8.76 14.88 14.61
N GLU A 393 8.05 13.76 14.72
CA GLU A 393 8.43 12.61 15.56
C GLU A 393 9.27 11.58 14.80
N GLY A 394 9.58 11.81 13.53
CA GLY A 394 10.52 10.99 12.77
C GLY A 394 9.93 10.22 11.59
N LEU A 395 8.66 10.41 11.22
CA LEU A 395 8.14 9.83 9.99
C LEU A 395 8.84 10.42 8.75
N PHE A 396 8.99 9.59 7.71
CA PHE A 396 9.53 10.06 6.42
C PHE A 396 8.59 11.08 5.75
N ALA A 397 7.31 10.77 5.74
CA ALA A 397 6.24 11.66 5.29
C ALA A 397 4.97 11.39 6.11
N ASP A 398 4.03 12.35 6.09
CA ASP A 398 2.80 12.22 6.89
C ASP A 398 1.76 11.25 6.28
N ASN A 399 1.88 10.90 4.99
CA ASN A 399 1.03 9.86 4.39
C ASN A 399 1.57 8.48 4.75
N VAL A 400 0.89 7.73 5.60
CA VAL A 400 1.32 6.42 6.08
C VAL A 400 0.49 5.31 5.42
N PHE A 401 1.18 4.38 4.73
CA PHE A 401 0.55 3.31 3.96
C PHE A 401 0.84 1.91 4.48
N SER A 402 1.93 1.71 5.21
CA SER A 402 2.32 0.41 5.74
C SER A 402 3.17 0.54 7.00
N MET A 403 3.23 -0.53 7.79
CA MET A 403 4.01 -0.60 9.02
C MET A 403 4.46 -2.04 9.25
N ALA A 404 5.64 -2.22 9.87
CA ALA A 404 6.11 -3.48 10.38
C ALA A 404 6.92 -3.28 11.67
N ASN A 405 6.88 -4.26 12.57
CA ASN A 405 7.78 -4.35 13.73
C ASN A 405 8.92 -5.31 13.41
N ALA A 406 10.15 -4.85 13.48
CA ALA A 406 11.32 -5.68 13.24
C ALA A 406 11.82 -6.35 14.52
N SER A 407 12.62 -7.41 14.37
CA SER A 407 13.13 -8.23 15.48
C SER A 407 14.06 -7.47 16.43
N ASP A 408 14.72 -6.41 15.94
CA ASP A 408 15.56 -5.51 16.72
C ASP A 408 14.79 -4.49 17.58
N GLY A 409 13.45 -4.56 17.56
CA GLY A 409 12.53 -3.67 18.26
C GLY A 409 12.22 -2.38 17.52
N SER A 410 12.84 -2.15 16.34
CA SER A 410 12.53 -0.98 15.53
C SER A 410 11.15 -1.09 14.86
N ILE A 411 10.53 0.07 14.66
CA ILE A 411 9.28 0.23 13.92
C ILE A 411 9.61 0.79 12.54
N TRP A 412 9.13 0.12 11.51
CA TRP A 412 9.28 0.53 10.13
C TRP A 412 7.96 1.09 9.60
N VAL A 413 7.98 2.28 9.03
CA VAL A 413 6.78 2.99 8.57
C VAL A 413 6.96 3.42 7.12
N GLY A 414 6.12 2.88 6.25
CA GLY A 414 6.13 3.12 4.82
C GLY A 414 5.24 4.31 4.43
N SER A 415 5.80 5.19 3.60
CA SER A 415 5.17 6.42 3.13
C SER A 415 5.36 6.59 1.61
N PHE A 416 4.88 7.70 1.06
CA PHE A 416 5.27 8.10 -0.29
C PHE A 416 6.73 8.60 -0.27
N GLY A 417 7.56 8.05 -1.13
CA GLY A 417 8.95 8.44 -1.33
C GLY A 417 9.95 7.77 -0.41
N GLY A 418 9.53 7.09 0.66
CA GLY A 418 10.46 6.45 1.57
C GLY A 418 9.86 5.74 2.77
N VAL A 419 10.77 5.24 3.58
CA VAL A 419 10.52 4.50 4.82
C VAL A 419 11.22 5.19 5.97
N ALA A 420 10.56 5.28 7.12
CA ALA A 420 11.19 5.61 8.40
C ALA A 420 11.41 4.33 9.21
N ARG A 421 12.61 4.13 9.74
CA ARG A 421 12.95 3.17 10.80
C ARG A 421 13.09 3.94 12.10
N ILE A 422 12.30 3.61 13.10
CA ILE A 422 12.22 4.30 14.40
C ILE A 422 12.72 3.33 15.46
N MET A 423 13.79 3.72 16.20
CA MET A 423 14.50 2.84 17.15
C MET A 423 13.91 2.88 18.57
N ASP A 424 13.11 3.90 18.91
CA ASP A 424 12.50 4.00 20.22
C ASP A 424 11.27 3.12 20.34
N GLN A 425 11.09 2.51 21.52
CA GLN A 425 9.83 1.89 21.90
C GLN A 425 8.79 2.98 22.16
N LEU A 426 7.83 3.10 21.26
CA LEU A 426 6.70 4.02 21.34
C LEU A 426 5.53 3.41 22.14
#